data_0ecc7f81bd707c65182f658b825c0238
#
_entry.id   0ecc7f81bd707c65182f658b825c0238
#
_cell.length_a   1.000
_cell.length_b   1.000
_cell.length_c   1.000
_cell.angle_alpha   90.00
_cell.angle_beta   90.00
_cell.angle_gamma   90.00
#
_symmetry.space_group_name_H-M   'P 1'
#
loop_
_entity.id
_entity.type
_entity.pdbx_description
1 polymer ?
#
loop_
_entity_poly.entity_id
_entity_poly.type
_entity_poly.pdbx_seq_one_letter_code
_entity_poly.pdbx_strand_id
1 'polypeptide(L)'
;EMTSSLVGSEMCIRDSCKPIAEANGCTIKLTTDVKDGVTGADVIYTDVWVSMGEPDEVWAERIAQLTPYRVTSEVMAMANPGAIFLHCLPSFHDTNTTIGAEKCEQFGITEQEVTDEVFESPASKVFDEAENRMHTIKAVMYATLK
;
A
#
# COMPACT_ATOMS: atom_id res chain seq x y z
N GLU A 1 -18.00 -7.65 7.16
CA GLU A 1 -18.67 -6.43 6.64
C GLU A 1 -17.71 -5.26 6.84
N MET A 2 -16.98 -4.93 5.79
CA MET A 2 -16.24 -3.66 5.79
C MET A 2 -17.24 -2.54 6.08
N THR A 3 -16.92 -1.66 7.01
CA THR A 3 -17.78 -0.58 7.43
C THR A 3 -18.32 0.18 6.21
N SER A 4 -19.62 0.33 6.13
CA SER A 4 -20.36 0.85 4.99
C SER A 4 -19.92 2.25 4.50
N SER A 5 -19.20 3.02 5.31
CA SER A 5 -18.71 4.35 4.95
C SER A 5 -17.44 4.31 4.06
N LEU A 6 -16.53 3.35 4.28
CA LEU A 6 -15.32 3.20 3.45
C LEU A 6 -15.66 2.58 2.08
N VAL A 7 -16.52 1.58 2.05
CA VAL A 7 -16.99 0.97 0.80
C VAL A 7 -17.71 1.99 -0.10
N GLY A 8 -18.52 2.86 0.47
CA GLY A 8 -19.18 3.92 -0.29
C GLY A 8 -18.22 4.95 -0.88
N SER A 9 -17.20 5.38 -0.13
CA SER A 9 -16.21 6.34 -0.62
C SER A 9 -15.30 5.76 -1.69
N GLU A 10 -14.85 4.52 -1.54
CA GLU A 10 -14.04 3.84 -2.56
C GLU A 10 -14.79 3.65 -3.89
N MET A 11 -16.06 3.27 -3.85
CA MET A 11 -16.87 3.17 -5.06
C MET A 11 -17.06 4.53 -5.73
N CYS A 12 -17.31 5.59 -4.96
CA CYS A 12 -17.43 6.96 -5.50
C CYS A 12 -16.13 7.43 -6.15
N ILE A 13 -14.97 7.17 -5.54
CA ILE A 13 -13.66 7.53 -6.10
C ILE A 13 -13.43 6.79 -7.41
N ARG A 14 -13.67 5.48 -7.46
CA ARG A 14 -13.52 4.67 -8.67
C ARG A 14 -14.41 5.16 -9.81
N ASP A 15 -15.69 5.41 -9.51
CA ASP A 15 -16.64 5.89 -10.53
C ASP A 15 -16.28 7.28 -11.05
N SER A 16 -15.75 8.14 -10.20
CA SER A 16 -15.24 9.45 -10.60
C SER A 16 -13.95 9.38 -11.44
N CYS A 17 -13.10 8.39 -11.19
CA CYS A 17 -11.83 8.22 -11.92
C CYS A 17 -12.02 7.57 -13.30
N LYS A 18 -13.05 6.73 -13.49
CA LYS A 18 -13.28 6.04 -14.78
C LYS A 18 -13.37 6.99 -15.97
N PRO A 19 -14.26 8.02 -15.97
CA PRO A 19 -14.36 8.94 -17.11
C PRO A 19 -13.08 9.74 -17.34
N ILE A 20 -12.33 10.03 -16.27
CA ILE A 20 -11.04 10.72 -16.38
C ILE A 20 -10.00 9.81 -17.05
N ALA A 21 -9.95 8.55 -16.68
CA ALA A 21 -9.05 7.56 -17.28
C ALA A 21 -9.38 7.39 -18.76
N GLU A 22 -10.63 7.17 -19.10
CA GLU A 22 -11.10 7.03 -20.51
C GLU A 22 -10.74 8.24 -21.36
N ALA A 23 -10.98 9.47 -20.86
CA ALA A 23 -10.65 10.70 -21.56
C ALA A 23 -9.15 10.89 -21.83
N ASN A 24 -8.29 10.26 -21.00
CA ASN A 24 -6.83 10.33 -21.11
C ASN A 24 -6.20 9.07 -21.72
N GLY A 25 -6.99 8.12 -22.20
CA GLY A 25 -6.49 6.86 -22.77
C GLY A 25 -5.85 5.93 -21.72
N CYS A 26 -6.21 6.09 -20.45
CA CYS A 26 -5.74 5.25 -19.35
C CYS A 26 -6.73 4.12 -19.05
N THR A 27 -6.23 3.02 -18.49
CA THR A 27 -7.05 1.87 -18.07
C THR A 27 -7.04 1.73 -16.56
N ILE A 28 -8.22 1.53 -15.96
CA ILE A 28 -8.36 1.11 -14.57
C ILE A 28 -8.78 -0.35 -14.57
N LYS A 29 -7.92 -1.22 -14.02
CA LYS A 29 -8.19 -2.65 -13.87
C LYS A 29 -8.32 -2.99 -12.39
N LEU A 30 -9.34 -3.76 -12.03
CA LEU A 30 -9.54 -4.29 -10.68
C LEU A 30 -9.41 -5.81 -10.74
N THR A 31 -8.60 -6.36 -9.86
CA THR A 31 -8.38 -7.82 -9.76
C THR A 31 -8.10 -8.19 -8.30
N THR A 32 -8.43 -9.41 -7.92
CA THR A 32 -8.04 -10.04 -6.66
C THR A 32 -6.88 -11.02 -6.85
N ASP A 33 -6.44 -11.24 -8.09
CA ASP A 33 -5.28 -12.05 -8.41
C ASP A 33 -4.02 -11.18 -8.37
N VAL A 34 -3.12 -11.46 -7.42
CA VAL A 34 -1.88 -10.70 -7.23
C VAL A 34 -1.02 -10.74 -8.49
N LYS A 35 -0.86 -11.91 -9.09
CA LYS A 35 -0.05 -12.06 -10.31
C LYS A 35 -0.61 -11.23 -11.46
N ASP A 36 -1.93 -11.27 -11.65
CA ASP A 36 -2.62 -10.48 -12.68
C ASP A 36 -2.50 -8.96 -12.41
N GLY A 37 -2.48 -8.57 -11.12
CA GLY A 37 -2.33 -7.18 -10.71
C GLY A 37 -0.92 -6.61 -10.90
N VAL A 38 0.12 -7.41 -10.62
CA VAL A 38 1.51 -6.92 -10.62
C VAL A 38 2.28 -7.20 -11.90
N THR A 39 1.83 -8.13 -12.76
CA THR A 39 2.53 -8.44 -14.00
C THR A 39 2.63 -7.20 -14.90
N GLY A 40 3.86 -6.81 -15.20
CA GLY A 40 4.14 -5.64 -16.02
C GLY A 40 3.97 -4.30 -15.32
N ALA A 41 3.82 -4.28 -14.00
CA ALA A 41 3.77 -3.04 -13.22
C ALA A 41 5.16 -2.39 -13.13
N ASP A 42 5.22 -1.07 -13.20
CA ASP A 42 6.44 -0.28 -12.96
C ASP A 42 6.51 0.19 -11.51
N VAL A 43 5.38 0.21 -10.81
CA VAL A 43 5.27 0.62 -9.40
C VAL A 43 4.36 -0.36 -8.67
N ILE A 44 4.81 -0.87 -7.53
CA ILE A 44 3.99 -1.60 -6.57
C ILE A 44 3.84 -0.73 -5.33
N TYR A 45 2.59 -0.42 -4.97
CA TYR A 45 2.25 0.40 -3.82
C TYR A 45 1.38 -0.40 -2.84
N THR A 46 1.74 -0.41 -1.57
CA THR A 46 0.93 -1.03 -0.52
C THR A 46 0.72 -0.09 0.68
N ASP A 47 -0.18 -0.49 1.56
CA ASP A 47 -0.52 0.22 2.79
C ASP A 47 -0.55 -0.79 3.95
N VAL A 48 -0.57 -0.29 5.19
CA VAL A 48 -0.73 -1.13 6.38
C VAL A 48 -2.03 -1.92 6.33
N TRP A 49 -2.01 -3.13 6.88
CA TRP A 49 -3.21 -3.97 6.93
C TRP A 49 -4.25 -3.47 7.93
N VAL A 50 -3.80 -2.81 8.99
CA VAL A 50 -4.66 -2.22 10.02
C VAL A 50 -4.27 -0.77 10.23
N SER A 51 -5.19 0.14 9.97
CA SER A 51 -4.96 1.57 10.12
C SER A 51 -4.87 1.98 11.58
N MET A 52 -4.10 3.04 11.85
CA MET A 52 -4.04 3.62 13.20
C MET A 52 -5.45 4.04 13.67
N GLY A 53 -5.81 3.57 14.87
CA GLY A 53 -7.11 3.86 15.48
C GLY A 53 -8.20 2.82 15.20
N GLU A 54 -7.93 1.79 14.39
CA GLU A 54 -8.82 0.63 14.32
C GLU A 54 -8.69 -0.23 15.59
N PRO A 55 -9.78 -0.88 16.03
CA PRO A 55 -9.78 -1.69 17.23
C PRO A 55 -8.92 -2.97 17.05
N ASP A 56 -8.37 -3.47 18.16
CA ASP A 56 -7.47 -4.63 18.15
C ASP A 56 -8.13 -5.91 17.62
N GLU A 57 -9.44 -6.02 17.71
CA GLU A 57 -10.21 -7.19 17.27
C GLU A 57 -10.12 -7.45 15.75
N VAL A 58 -9.82 -6.41 14.95
CA VAL A 58 -9.77 -6.56 13.48
C VAL A 58 -8.46 -7.20 12.99
N TRP A 59 -7.40 -7.22 13.81
CA TRP A 59 -6.08 -7.69 13.38
C TRP A 59 -6.09 -9.12 12.87
N ALA A 60 -6.69 -10.05 13.61
CA ALA A 60 -6.72 -11.45 13.23
C ALA A 60 -7.38 -11.68 11.86
N GLU A 61 -8.51 -11.02 11.63
CA GLU A 61 -9.24 -11.11 10.37
C GLU A 61 -8.43 -10.48 9.22
N ARG A 62 -7.85 -9.29 9.43
CA ARG A 62 -7.05 -8.60 8.41
C ARG A 62 -5.81 -9.38 8.03
N ILE A 63 -5.06 -9.92 9.00
CA ILE A 63 -3.89 -10.76 8.73
C ILE A 63 -4.29 -11.97 7.90
N ALA A 64 -5.37 -12.68 8.28
CA ALA A 64 -5.82 -13.85 7.55
C ALA A 64 -6.24 -13.52 6.09
N GLN A 65 -6.92 -12.38 5.89
CA GLN A 65 -7.39 -11.97 4.57
C GLN A 65 -6.28 -11.40 3.68
N LEU A 66 -5.31 -10.67 4.26
CA LEU A 66 -4.35 -9.87 3.52
C LEU A 66 -2.97 -10.54 3.36
N THR A 67 -2.67 -11.58 4.13
CA THR A 67 -1.42 -12.35 3.96
C THR A 67 -1.14 -12.77 2.52
N PRO A 68 -2.13 -13.21 1.70
CA PRO A 68 -1.88 -13.54 0.30
C PRO A 68 -1.45 -12.35 -0.57
N TYR A 69 -1.64 -11.13 -0.10
CA TYR A 69 -1.30 -9.87 -0.79
C TYR A 69 -0.02 -9.23 -0.29
N ARG A 70 0.71 -9.90 0.62
CA ARG A 70 2.02 -9.41 1.09
C ARG A 70 2.95 -9.18 -0.09
N VAL A 71 3.61 -8.02 -0.12
CA VAL A 71 4.64 -7.74 -1.13
C VAL A 71 5.94 -8.43 -0.73
N THR A 72 6.33 -9.44 -1.51
CA THR A 72 7.54 -10.24 -1.33
C THR A 72 8.48 -10.06 -2.51
N SER A 73 9.70 -10.57 -2.42
CA SER A 73 10.65 -10.57 -3.55
C SER A 73 10.10 -11.30 -4.77
N GLU A 74 9.29 -12.37 -4.58
CA GLU A 74 8.61 -13.07 -5.67
C GLU A 74 7.54 -12.19 -6.34
N VAL A 75 6.80 -11.40 -5.55
CA VAL A 75 5.81 -10.45 -6.08
C VAL A 75 6.52 -9.37 -6.89
N MET A 76 7.61 -8.80 -6.36
CA MET A 76 8.43 -7.82 -7.09
C MET A 76 9.01 -8.39 -8.39
N ALA A 77 9.43 -9.65 -8.38
CA ALA A 77 9.99 -10.31 -9.57
C ALA A 77 8.96 -10.54 -10.70
N MET A 78 7.66 -10.48 -10.42
CA MET A 78 6.61 -10.57 -11.44
C MET A 78 6.35 -9.22 -12.15
N ALA A 79 6.81 -8.13 -11.56
CA ALA A 79 6.70 -6.79 -12.13
C ALA A 79 7.75 -6.55 -13.24
N ASN A 80 7.72 -5.38 -13.85
CA ASN A 80 8.72 -5.01 -14.84
C ASN A 80 10.14 -4.94 -14.23
N PRO A 81 11.19 -5.25 -14.99
CA PRO A 81 12.56 -5.00 -14.55
C PRO A 81 12.76 -3.51 -14.18
N GLY A 82 13.22 -3.27 -12.96
CA GLY A 82 13.37 -1.90 -12.44
C GLY A 82 12.13 -1.30 -11.81
N ALA A 83 11.07 -2.09 -11.60
CA ALA A 83 9.91 -1.67 -10.83
C ALA A 83 10.32 -1.19 -9.43
N ILE A 84 9.65 -0.14 -8.94
CA ILE A 84 9.88 0.41 -7.62
C ILE A 84 8.77 0.00 -6.65
N PHE A 85 9.14 -0.04 -5.37
CA PHE A 85 8.21 -0.27 -4.25
C PHE A 85 7.94 1.04 -3.50
N LEU A 86 6.68 1.30 -3.20
CA LEU A 86 6.20 2.45 -2.45
C LEU A 86 5.30 2.03 -1.28
N HIS A 87 5.30 2.84 -0.22
CA HIS A 87 4.45 2.66 0.96
C HIS A 87 4.24 3.98 1.68
N CYS A 88 3.02 4.27 2.06
CA CYS A 88 2.65 5.56 2.68
C CYS A 88 3.18 5.78 4.10
N LEU A 89 3.84 4.79 4.71
CA LEU A 89 4.34 4.79 6.08
C LEU A 89 3.29 5.21 7.16
N PRO A 90 3.35 4.63 8.38
CA PRO A 90 4.33 3.65 8.85
C PRO A 90 4.14 2.28 8.20
N SER A 91 5.18 1.42 8.23
CA SER A 91 5.15 0.04 7.72
C SER A 91 5.52 -0.95 8.83
N PHE A 92 4.95 -2.17 8.75
CA PHE A 92 5.25 -3.27 9.67
C PHE A 92 6.00 -4.38 8.94
N HIS A 93 7.16 -4.04 8.38
CA HIS A 93 8.02 -4.96 7.63
C HIS A 93 8.97 -5.77 8.53
N ASP A 94 9.11 -5.39 9.81
CA ASP A 94 10.00 -6.03 10.79
C ASP A 94 9.42 -6.00 12.21
N THR A 95 10.24 -6.38 13.20
CA THR A 95 9.91 -6.37 14.63
C THR A 95 10.62 -5.26 15.41
N ASN A 96 11.20 -4.27 14.75
CA ASN A 96 11.97 -3.21 15.42
C ASN A 96 11.06 -2.11 16.02
N THR A 97 9.81 -2.03 15.63
CA THR A 97 8.83 -1.13 16.25
C THR A 97 8.06 -1.83 17.37
N THR A 98 7.67 -1.10 18.43
CA THR A 98 6.92 -1.67 19.56
C THR A 98 5.65 -2.39 19.11
N ILE A 99 4.82 -1.72 18.31
CA ILE A 99 3.56 -2.29 17.82
C ILE A 99 3.84 -3.47 16.87
N GLY A 100 4.82 -3.35 15.98
CA GLY A 100 5.24 -4.43 15.09
C GLY A 100 5.64 -5.68 15.87
N ALA A 101 6.50 -5.54 16.88
CA ALA A 101 6.93 -6.64 17.73
C ALA A 101 5.76 -7.30 18.47
N GLU A 102 4.90 -6.51 19.12
CA GLU A 102 3.74 -7.03 19.87
C GLU A 102 2.78 -7.82 18.95
N LYS A 103 2.46 -7.27 17.77
CA LYS A 103 1.54 -7.94 16.84
C LYS A 103 2.17 -9.15 16.17
N CYS A 104 3.46 -9.07 15.81
CA CYS A 104 4.18 -10.22 15.29
C CYS A 104 4.25 -11.37 16.29
N GLU A 105 4.54 -11.09 17.57
CA GLU A 105 4.52 -12.09 18.62
C GLU A 105 3.11 -12.67 18.83
N GLN A 106 2.09 -11.81 18.89
CA GLN A 106 0.69 -12.23 19.12
C GLN A 106 0.16 -13.16 18.03
N PHE A 107 0.55 -12.91 16.76
CA PHE A 107 0.03 -13.68 15.62
C PHE A 107 1.03 -14.67 15.02
N GLY A 108 2.23 -14.79 15.58
CA GLY A 108 3.25 -15.73 15.12
C GLY A 108 3.79 -15.43 13.73
N ILE A 109 3.86 -14.14 13.36
CA ILE A 109 4.42 -13.65 12.10
C ILE A 109 5.63 -12.77 12.39
N THR A 110 6.46 -12.49 11.38
CA THR A 110 7.63 -11.60 11.51
C THR A 110 7.50 -10.34 10.68
N GLU A 111 6.64 -10.37 9.67
CA GLU A 111 6.44 -9.32 8.69
C GLU A 111 4.96 -9.26 8.33
N GLN A 112 4.45 -8.10 7.93
CA GLN A 112 3.03 -7.92 7.59
C GLN A 112 2.85 -7.64 6.09
N GLU A 113 2.56 -6.42 5.70
CA GLU A 113 2.18 -6.04 4.34
C GLU A 113 3.31 -6.12 3.32
N VAL A 114 4.55 -6.10 3.78
CA VAL A 114 5.76 -6.22 2.96
C VAL A 114 6.84 -6.95 3.75
N THR A 115 7.71 -7.67 3.05
CA THR A 115 8.89 -8.29 3.68
C THR A 115 10.00 -7.27 3.87
N ASP A 116 10.80 -7.46 4.92
CA ASP A 116 11.97 -6.63 5.22
C ASP A 116 12.95 -6.57 4.03
N GLU A 117 13.14 -7.71 3.35
CA GLU A 117 13.97 -7.81 2.16
C GLU A 117 13.52 -6.84 1.04
N VAL A 118 12.23 -6.67 0.81
CA VAL A 118 11.70 -5.73 -0.19
C VAL A 118 11.79 -4.30 0.34
N PHE A 119 11.41 -4.08 1.60
CA PHE A 119 11.40 -2.75 2.20
C PHE A 119 12.78 -2.10 2.23
N GLU A 120 13.83 -2.85 2.54
CA GLU A 120 15.22 -2.39 2.59
C GLU A 120 15.96 -2.53 1.25
N SER A 121 15.29 -2.99 0.19
CA SER A 121 15.91 -3.18 -1.12
C SER A 121 16.18 -1.85 -1.85
N PRO A 122 17.09 -1.83 -2.85
CA PRO A 122 17.29 -0.65 -3.72
C PRO A 122 16.04 -0.25 -4.52
N ALA A 123 15.08 -1.16 -4.71
CA ALA A 123 13.80 -0.89 -5.38
C ALA A 123 12.84 -0.08 -4.49
N SER A 124 13.02 -0.12 -3.18
CA SER A 124 12.22 0.66 -2.23
C SER A 124 12.50 2.15 -2.38
N LYS A 125 11.43 2.94 -2.53
CA LYS A 125 11.46 4.41 -2.61
C LYS A 125 10.56 5.05 -1.56
N VAL A 126 10.31 4.32 -0.47
CA VAL A 126 9.37 4.75 0.58
C VAL A 126 9.82 6.04 1.28
N PHE A 127 11.12 6.20 1.50
CA PHE A 127 11.65 7.42 2.13
C PHE A 127 11.73 8.60 1.16
N ASP A 128 12.06 8.35 -0.12
CA ASP A 128 11.98 9.36 -1.18
C ASP A 128 10.54 9.86 -1.35
N GLU A 129 9.56 8.96 -1.29
CA GLU A 129 8.14 9.29 -1.31
C GLU A 129 7.74 10.15 -0.10
N ALA A 130 8.15 9.77 1.11
CA ALA A 130 7.86 10.49 2.33
C ALA A 130 8.46 11.90 2.31
N GLU A 131 9.68 12.08 1.82
CA GLU A 131 10.30 13.39 1.63
C GLU A 131 9.54 14.22 0.60
N ASN A 132 9.13 13.60 -0.51
CA ASN A 132 8.42 14.29 -1.59
C ASN A 132 7.05 14.84 -1.16
N ARG A 133 6.43 14.29 -0.12
CA ARG A 133 5.21 14.83 0.49
C ARG A 133 5.38 16.28 0.94
N MET A 134 6.53 16.62 1.52
CA MET A 134 6.84 18.00 1.91
C MET A 134 6.84 18.93 0.71
N HIS A 135 7.44 18.52 -0.39
CA HIS A 135 7.53 19.32 -1.62
C HIS A 135 6.17 19.51 -2.29
N THR A 136 5.34 18.47 -2.35
CA THR A 136 4.01 18.55 -2.94
C THR A 136 3.06 19.41 -2.11
N ILE A 137 3.07 19.30 -0.78
CA ILE A 137 2.28 20.18 0.10
C ILE A 137 2.73 21.64 -0.05
N LYS A 138 4.02 21.91 -0.11
CA LYS A 138 4.57 23.24 -0.34
C LYS A 138 4.12 23.83 -1.69
N ALA A 139 4.09 23.00 -2.73
CA ALA A 139 3.59 23.41 -4.05
C ALA A 139 2.08 23.76 -4.02
N VAL A 140 1.27 22.95 -3.32
CA VAL A 140 -0.16 23.24 -3.13
C VAL A 140 -0.37 24.55 -2.38
N MET A 141 0.37 24.76 -1.26
CA MET A 141 0.30 26.02 -0.50
C MET A 141 0.67 27.22 -1.41
N TYR A 142 1.74 27.11 -2.17
CA TYR A 142 2.14 28.17 -3.09
C TYR A 142 1.07 28.47 -4.15
N ALA A 143 0.43 27.45 -4.68
CA ALA A 143 -0.60 27.63 -5.72
C ALA A 143 -1.92 28.20 -5.18
N THR A 144 -2.25 27.94 -3.90
CA THR A 144 -3.55 28.32 -3.32
C THR A 144 -3.52 29.60 -2.49
N LEU A 145 -2.35 30.05 -2.05
CA LEU A 145 -2.19 31.26 -1.23
C LEU A 145 -1.78 32.51 -2.04
N LYS A 146 -1.95 32.47 -3.34
CA LYS A 146 -1.74 33.63 -4.23
C LYS A 146 -2.93 34.54 -4.23
#